data_86ca3dba6b3a17851e0dca1c857b18c0
#
_entry.id   86ca3dba6b3a17851e0dca1c857b18c0
#
_cell.length_a   1.000
_cell.length_b   1.000
_cell.length_c   1.000
_cell.angle_alpha   90.00
_cell.angle_beta   90.00
_cell.angle_gamma   90.00
#
_symmetry.space_group_name_H-M   'P 1'
#
loop_
_entity.id
_entity.type
_entity.pdbx_description
1 polymer ?
#
loop_
_entity_poly.entity_id
_entity_poly.type
_entity_poly.pdbx_seq_one_letter_code
_entity_poly.pdbx_strand_id
1 'polypeptide(L)'
;DTTKIVNRYEVPRFKEHLKTLHKFYEAGYIPKDVATSDTSFDLQQDTWFVREETVGPADYGNSLLSRVANKDIQIKPITNFIKKNQTTQVANFVISNNSKNKEKSMEVLNLLNTNPELLNGLVYGPEGKNWEKIPGKENRVKVLDGYKGNTHMGGWNTGNNWILYINENVTDQ
;
A
#
# COMPACT_ATOMS: atom_id res chain seq x y z
N ASP A 1 -29.36 2.67 -7.45
CA ASP A 1 -29.31 3.87 -8.30
C ASP A 1 -28.00 4.60 -8.03
N THR A 2 -27.11 4.66 -9.03
CA THR A 2 -25.76 5.27 -8.92
C THR A 2 -25.79 6.79 -9.19
N THR A 3 -26.93 7.34 -9.51
CA THR A 3 -27.08 8.76 -9.88
C THR A 3 -27.59 9.63 -8.72
N LYS A 4 -28.10 9.01 -7.67
CA LYS A 4 -28.63 9.72 -6.50
C LYS A 4 -27.57 9.89 -5.43
N ILE A 5 -27.25 11.12 -5.07
CA ILE A 5 -26.45 11.44 -3.90
C ILE A 5 -27.32 11.31 -2.66
N VAL A 6 -26.90 10.51 -1.70
CA VAL A 6 -27.59 10.28 -0.44
C VAL A 6 -26.67 10.53 0.74
N ASN A 7 -27.25 10.92 1.87
CA ASN A 7 -26.51 11.00 3.11
C ASN A 7 -26.15 9.57 3.56
N ARG A 8 -24.86 9.28 3.71
CA ARG A 8 -24.36 7.97 4.13
C ARG A 8 -25.01 7.48 5.44
N TYR A 9 -25.24 8.37 6.38
CA TYR A 9 -25.80 8.02 7.69
C TYR A 9 -27.30 7.65 7.66
N GLU A 10 -28.00 8.02 6.59
CA GLU A 10 -29.41 7.69 6.39
C GLU A 10 -29.62 6.37 5.62
N VAL A 11 -28.52 5.78 5.12
CA VAL A 11 -28.59 4.51 4.39
C VAL A 11 -28.87 3.36 5.39
N PRO A 12 -29.97 2.59 5.23
CA PRO A 12 -30.32 1.52 6.17
C PRO A 12 -29.19 0.51 6.40
N ARG A 13 -28.46 0.15 5.34
CA ARG A 13 -27.30 -0.75 5.42
C ARG A 13 -26.19 -0.20 6.32
N PHE A 14 -25.99 1.11 6.38
CA PHE A 14 -25.00 1.72 7.26
C PHE A 14 -25.36 1.49 8.74
N LYS A 15 -26.65 1.64 9.08
CA LYS A 15 -27.13 1.36 10.45
C LYS A 15 -26.92 -0.11 10.85
N GLU A 16 -27.14 -1.06 9.94
CA GLU A 16 -26.90 -2.47 10.23
C GLU A 16 -25.41 -2.77 10.43
N HIS A 17 -24.53 -2.11 9.67
CA HIS A 17 -23.07 -2.19 9.89
C HIS A 17 -22.70 -1.67 11.29
N LEU A 18 -23.22 -0.53 11.71
CA LEU A 18 -22.97 0.01 13.04
C LEU A 18 -23.44 -0.93 14.15
N LYS A 19 -24.60 -1.56 13.99
CA LYS A 19 -25.07 -2.59 14.94
C LYS A 19 -24.11 -3.77 15.05
N THR A 20 -23.54 -4.20 13.92
CA THR A 20 -22.57 -5.30 13.89
C THR A 20 -21.26 -4.88 14.59
N LEU A 21 -20.75 -3.70 14.30
CA LEU A 21 -19.57 -3.16 14.97
C LEU A 21 -19.79 -2.98 16.45
N HIS A 22 -20.97 -2.54 16.86
CA HIS A 22 -21.33 -2.42 18.28
C HIS A 22 -21.31 -3.79 18.98
N LYS A 23 -21.83 -4.84 18.35
CA LYS A 23 -21.74 -6.20 18.89
C LYS A 23 -20.27 -6.66 19.05
N PHE A 24 -19.40 -6.33 18.09
CA PHE A 24 -17.98 -6.64 18.19
C PHE A 24 -17.30 -5.85 19.32
N TYR A 25 -17.69 -4.60 19.51
CA TYR A 25 -17.21 -3.79 20.62
C TYR A 25 -17.64 -4.36 21.98
N GLU A 26 -18.92 -4.73 22.14
CA GLU A 26 -19.43 -5.36 23.35
C GLU A 26 -18.77 -6.72 23.63
N ALA A 27 -18.47 -7.50 22.58
CA ALA A 27 -17.76 -8.76 22.69
C ALA A 27 -16.26 -8.61 22.99
N GLY A 28 -15.73 -7.39 23.00
CA GLY A 28 -14.30 -7.12 23.25
C GLY A 28 -13.39 -7.37 22.06
N TYR A 29 -13.94 -7.53 20.86
CA TYR A 29 -13.13 -7.68 19.63
C TYR A 29 -12.59 -6.35 19.12
N ILE A 30 -13.19 -5.25 19.54
CA ILE A 30 -12.75 -3.88 19.27
C ILE A 30 -12.27 -3.28 20.60
N PRO A 31 -11.08 -2.64 20.63
CA PRO A 31 -10.55 -2.02 21.82
C PRO A 31 -11.53 -1.00 22.43
N LYS A 32 -11.64 -0.98 23.74
CA LYS A 32 -12.58 -0.09 24.47
C LYS A 32 -12.29 1.38 24.25
N ASP A 33 -11.03 1.73 24.01
CA ASP A 33 -10.53 3.08 23.79
C ASP A 33 -10.45 3.49 22.30
N VAL A 34 -11.02 2.69 21.39
CA VAL A 34 -10.95 2.94 19.93
C VAL A 34 -11.37 4.34 19.51
N ALA A 35 -12.29 4.97 20.25
CA ALA A 35 -12.78 6.32 19.96
C ALA A 35 -11.84 7.44 20.47
N THR A 36 -10.91 7.15 21.35
CA THR A 36 -10.05 8.12 22.02
C THR A 36 -8.56 7.83 21.86
N SER A 37 -8.22 6.66 21.36
CA SER A 37 -6.84 6.24 21.14
C SER A 37 -6.29 6.86 19.86
N ASP A 38 -5.11 7.48 19.96
CA ASP A 38 -4.30 7.94 18.81
C ASP A 38 -3.33 6.86 18.34
N THR A 39 -3.41 5.65 18.91
CA THR A 39 -2.51 4.55 18.60
C THR A 39 -2.86 3.96 17.23
N SER A 40 -1.92 3.99 16.30
CA SER A 40 -2.03 3.20 15.08
C SER A 40 -1.72 1.74 15.42
N PHE A 41 -2.59 0.83 14.98
CA PHE A 41 -2.34 -0.61 15.11
C PHE A 41 -1.41 -1.06 14.00
N ASP A 42 -0.12 -1.17 14.29
CA ASP A 42 0.86 -1.65 13.35
C ASP A 42 0.63 -3.13 13.00
N LEU A 43 0.93 -3.48 11.75
CA LEU A 43 0.85 -4.88 11.28
C LEU A 43 1.70 -5.84 12.13
N GLN A 44 2.78 -5.35 12.74
CA GLN A 44 3.71 -6.14 13.56
C GLN A 44 3.17 -6.48 14.95
N GLN A 45 2.13 -5.79 15.43
CA GLN A 45 1.56 -6.06 16.74
C GLN A 45 0.79 -7.38 16.77
N ASP A 46 0.83 -8.08 17.90
CA ASP A 46 0.09 -9.35 18.11
C ASP A 46 -1.34 -9.14 18.60
N THR A 47 -1.91 -7.97 18.37
CA THR A 47 -3.20 -7.57 18.91
C THR A 47 -4.38 -7.76 17.95
N TRP A 48 -4.12 -8.21 16.72
CA TRP A 48 -5.17 -8.39 15.72
C TRP A 48 -5.21 -9.81 15.17
N PHE A 49 -6.39 -10.29 14.85
CA PHE A 49 -6.64 -11.56 14.19
C PHE A 49 -7.13 -11.37 12.75
N VAL A 50 -8.01 -10.41 12.54
CA VAL A 50 -8.52 -10.01 11.23
C VAL A 50 -8.38 -8.50 11.09
N ARG A 51 -7.94 -8.07 9.93
CA ARG A 51 -7.77 -6.66 9.60
C ARG A 51 -8.23 -6.42 8.17
N GLU A 52 -8.91 -5.30 7.94
CA GLU A 52 -9.16 -4.78 6.61
C GLU A 52 -7.97 -3.92 6.19
N GLU A 53 -7.43 -4.21 5.00
CA GLU A 53 -6.30 -3.49 4.46
C GLU A 53 -6.49 -3.27 2.95
N THR A 54 -5.89 -2.19 2.43
CA THR A 54 -5.83 -1.96 1.00
C THR A 54 -4.63 -2.66 0.42
N VAL A 55 -4.86 -3.54 -0.55
CA VAL A 55 -3.80 -4.24 -1.27
C VAL A 55 -3.59 -3.56 -2.62
N GLY A 56 -2.42 -3.00 -2.83
CA GLY A 56 -2.02 -2.35 -4.08
C GLY A 56 -1.31 -3.29 -5.04
N PRO A 57 -1.08 -2.87 -6.29
CA PRO A 57 -0.41 -3.71 -7.31
C PRO A 57 1.00 -4.14 -6.93
N ALA A 58 1.75 -3.30 -6.22
CA ALA A 58 3.10 -3.63 -5.75
C ALA A 58 3.11 -4.58 -4.54
N ASP A 59 1.97 -4.72 -3.87
CA ASP A 59 1.79 -5.53 -2.66
C ASP A 59 1.00 -6.82 -2.95
N TYR A 60 0.82 -7.17 -4.22
CA TYR A 60 0.16 -8.41 -4.59
C TYR A 60 1.00 -9.59 -4.16
N GLY A 61 0.51 -10.22 -3.14
CA GLY A 61 1.06 -11.43 -2.58
C GLY A 61 1.17 -11.33 -1.07
N ASN A 62 0.88 -12.42 -0.41
CA ASN A 62 0.98 -12.57 1.04
C ASN A 62 2.39 -12.23 1.54
N SER A 63 3.40 -12.38 0.69
CA SER A 63 4.80 -12.29 1.10
C SER A 63 5.22 -10.90 1.57
N LEU A 64 4.78 -9.82 0.92
CA LEU A 64 5.17 -8.47 1.34
C LEU A 64 4.49 -8.10 2.65
N LEU A 65 3.19 -8.29 2.75
CA LEU A 65 2.44 -8.03 3.99
C LEU A 65 2.90 -8.94 5.14
N SER A 66 3.17 -10.21 4.86
CA SER A 66 3.70 -11.15 5.85
C SER A 66 5.07 -10.71 6.37
N ARG A 67 5.96 -10.20 5.51
CA ARG A 67 7.24 -9.65 5.93
C ARG A 67 7.10 -8.38 6.77
N VAL A 68 6.23 -7.45 6.35
CA VAL A 68 5.96 -6.22 7.12
C VAL A 68 5.40 -6.56 8.48
N ALA A 69 4.50 -7.52 8.56
CA ALA A 69 3.90 -7.97 9.81
C ALA A 69 4.81 -8.87 10.64
N ASN A 70 5.83 -9.47 10.03
CA ASN A 70 6.62 -10.56 10.60
C ASN A 70 5.73 -11.75 11.04
N LYS A 71 4.72 -12.06 10.23
CA LYS A 71 3.71 -13.10 10.48
C LYS A 71 3.30 -13.75 9.16
N ASP A 72 2.85 -15.00 9.23
CA ASP A 72 2.18 -15.63 8.11
C ASP A 72 0.74 -15.11 8.00
N ILE A 73 0.49 -14.32 6.95
CA ILE A 73 -0.79 -13.64 6.72
C ILE A 73 -1.48 -14.28 5.51
N GLN A 74 -2.77 -14.57 5.67
CA GLN A 74 -3.64 -14.95 4.58
C GLN A 74 -4.46 -13.75 4.11
N ILE A 75 -4.41 -13.46 2.81
CA ILE A 75 -5.14 -12.35 2.19
C ILE A 75 -6.32 -12.92 1.42
N LYS A 76 -7.50 -12.35 1.67
CA LYS A 76 -8.70 -12.64 0.91
C LYS A 76 -9.27 -11.34 0.34
N PRO A 77 -9.25 -11.15 -0.99
CA PRO A 77 -9.94 -10.02 -1.61
C PRO A 77 -11.44 -10.11 -1.33
N ILE A 78 -12.03 -9.02 -0.84
CA ILE A 78 -13.46 -8.91 -0.54
C ILE A 78 -14.20 -7.98 -1.50
N THR A 79 -13.47 -7.29 -2.37
CA THR A 79 -14.02 -6.40 -3.40
C THR A 79 -13.49 -6.78 -4.76
N ASN A 80 -14.29 -6.53 -5.79
CA ASN A 80 -13.82 -6.57 -7.17
C ASN A 80 -12.91 -5.37 -7.45
N PHE A 81 -12.01 -5.52 -8.41
CA PHE A 81 -11.23 -4.40 -8.91
C PHE A 81 -12.15 -3.36 -9.54
N ILE A 82 -12.16 -2.15 -8.95
CA ILE A 82 -12.95 -1.03 -9.45
C ILE A 82 -11.97 -0.02 -10.04
N LYS A 83 -12.01 0.13 -11.37
CA LYS A 83 -11.28 1.21 -12.06
C LYS A 83 -12.16 2.45 -12.07
N LYS A 84 -11.69 3.54 -11.47
CA LYS A 84 -12.33 4.86 -11.50
C LYS A 84 -11.34 5.88 -12.04
N ASN A 85 -11.83 6.95 -12.65
CA ASN A 85 -10.96 8.05 -13.10
C ASN A 85 -10.13 8.63 -11.96
N GLN A 86 -10.68 8.67 -10.76
CA GLN A 86 -9.96 9.09 -9.54
C GLN A 86 -8.79 8.18 -9.17
N THR A 87 -8.81 6.91 -9.58
CA THR A 87 -7.75 5.95 -9.25
C THR A 87 -6.42 6.31 -9.93
N THR A 88 -6.47 7.02 -11.06
CA THR A 88 -5.28 7.52 -11.76
C THR A 88 -4.67 8.77 -11.13
N GLN A 89 -5.37 9.36 -10.17
CA GLN A 89 -4.99 10.62 -9.49
C GLN A 89 -4.77 10.43 -7.99
N VAL A 90 -4.59 9.21 -7.53
CA VAL A 90 -4.45 8.89 -6.10
C VAL A 90 -3.18 9.47 -5.49
N ALA A 91 -2.10 9.53 -6.28
CA ALA A 91 -0.83 10.09 -5.84
C ALA A 91 -0.33 11.09 -6.89
N ASN A 92 -0.06 12.30 -6.46
CA ASN A 92 0.42 13.35 -7.34
C ASN A 92 1.67 13.99 -6.73
N PHE A 93 2.70 14.14 -7.53
CA PHE A 93 3.82 15.00 -7.21
C PHE A 93 3.55 16.41 -7.73
N VAL A 94 3.83 17.38 -6.92
CA VAL A 94 3.69 18.79 -7.28
C VAL A 94 4.98 19.54 -7.01
N ILE A 95 5.29 20.51 -7.87
CA ILE A 95 6.42 21.43 -7.65
C ILE A 95 5.87 22.71 -7.06
N SER A 96 6.33 23.07 -5.86
CA SER A 96 5.92 24.31 -5.20
C SER A 96 6.21 25.52 -6.07
N ASN A 97 5.26 26.45 -6.14
CA ASN A 97 5.48 27.72 -6.85
C ASN A 97 6.63 28.52 -6.24
N ASN A 98 6.91 28.34 -4.96
CA ASN A 98 8.01 29.01 -4.25
C ASN A 98 9.37 28.32 -4.41
N SER A 99 9.43 27.15 -5.10
CA SER A 99 10.70 26.47 -5.36
C SER A 99 11.62 27.36 -6.21
N LYS A 100 12.86 27.49 -5.76
CA LYS A 100 13.93 28.17 -6.51
C LYS A 100 14.60 27.26 -7.54
N ASN A 101 14.29 25.94 -7.52
CA ASN A 101 14.92 24.93 -8.36
C ASN A 101 13.86 24.10 -9.12
N LYS A 102 12.90 24.77 -9.77
CA LYS A 102 11.77 24.10 -10.43
C LYS A 102 12.21 23.13 -11.54
N GLU A 103 13.22 23.54 -12.32
CA GLU A 103 13.77 22.72 -13.39
C GLU A 103 14.42 21.43 -12.82
N LYS A 104 15.23 21.57 -11.79
CA LYS A 104 15.82 20.39 -11.11
C LYS A 104 14.77 19.50 -10.48
N SER A 105 13.71 20.05 -9.92
CA SER A 105 12.59 19.28 -9.40
C SER A 105 11.91 18.49 -10.53
N MET A 106 11.73 19.10 -11.71
CA MET A 106 11.17 18.40 -12.88
C MET A 106 12.11 17.31 -13.39
N GLU A 107 13.41 17.54 -13.41
CA GLU A 107 14.40 16.51 -13.76
C GLU A 107 14.29 15.28 -12.83
N VAL A 108 14.18 15.50 -11.52
CA VAL A 108 14.00 14.41 -10.54
C VAL A 108 12.69 13.65 -10.81
N LEU A 109 11.59 14.36 -11.02
CA LEU A 109 10.30 13.73 -11.33
C LEU A 109 10.37 12.92 -12.64
N ASN A 110 11.08 13.43 -13.63
CA ASN A 110 11.30 12.68 -14.88
C ASN A 110 12.13 11.41 -14.62
N LEU A 111 13.19 11.48 -13.83
CA LEU A 111 14.00 10.32 -13.47
C LEU A 111 13.22 9.26 -12.72
N LEU A 112 12.30 9.62 -11.83
CA LEU A 112 11.42 8.67 -11.14
C LEU A 112 10.51 7.90 -12.11
N ASN A 113 10.29 8.43 -13.30
CA ASN A 113 9.44 7.80 -14.31
C ASN A 113 10.22 7.12 -15.45
N THR A 114 11.53 7.33 -15.54
CA THR A 114 12.34 6.86 -16.69
C THR A 114 13.59 6.09 -16.27
N ASN A 115 14.02 6.17 -15.01
CA ASN A 115 15.24 5.53 -14.55
C ASN A 115 14.91 4.38 -13.57
N PRO A 116 15.01 3.12 -13.99
CA PRO A 116 14.71 1.96 -13.13
C PRO A 116 15.63 1.86 -11.91
N GLU A 117 16.91 2.18 -12.05
CA GLU A 117 17.85 2.09 -10.91
C GLU A 117 17.47 3.05 -9.80
N LEU A 118 17.17 4.30 -10.16
CA LEU A 118 16.75 5.30 -9.19
C LEU A 118 15.45 4.88 -8.49
N LEU A 119 14.43 4.51 -9.28
CA LEU A 119 13.13 4.15 -8.73
C LEU A 119 13.24 2.92 -7.81
N ASN A 120 13.87 1.86 -8.27
CA ASN A 120 13.99 0.63 -7.48
C ASN A 120 14.91 0.81 -6.27
N GLY A 121 15.95 1.65 -6.36
CA GLY A 121 16.77 2.04 -5.22
C GLY A 121 16.00 2.78 -4.13
N LEU A 122 15.05 3.65 -4.50
CA LEU A 122 14.19 4.36 -3.55
C LEU A 122 13.11 3.46 -2.94
N VAL A 123 12.57 2.51 -3.71
CA VAL A 123 11.50 1.62 -3.26
C VAL A 123 12.03 0.43 -2.47
N TYR A 124 13.09 -0.20 -2.93
CA TYR A 124 13.64 -1.41 -2.30
C TYR A 124 14.88 -1.15 -1.45
N GLY A 125 15.56 -0.03 -1.67
CA GLY A 125 16.83 0.29 -1.02
C GLY A 125 18.04 -0.32 -1.75
N PRO A 126 19.20 -0.49 -1.06
CA PRO A 126 20.43 -0.96 -1.69
C PRO A 126 20.36 -2.40 -2.18
N GLU A 127 20.75 -2.61 -3.45
CA GLU A 127 20.96 -3.96 -4.02
C GLU A 127 22.03 -4.72 -3.23
N GLY A 128 21.88 -6.02 -3.13
CA GLY A 128 22.78 -6.91 -2.37
C GLY A 128 22.55 -6.90 -0.85
N LYS A 129 21.85 -5.90 -0.32
CA LYS A 129 21.49 -5.81 1.11
C LYS A 129 20.00 -6.05 1.33
N ASN A 130 19.17 -5.36 0.56
CA ASN A 130 17.71 -5.38 0.71
C ASN A 130 17.05 -6.26 -0.34
N TRP A 131 17.68 -6.40 -1.48
CA TRP A 131 17.17 -7.18 -2.61
C TRP A 131 18.32 -7.59 -3.53
N GLU A 132 18.04 -8.57 -4.36
CA GLU A 132 18.95 -9.04 -5.42
C GLU A 132 18.17 -9.35 -6.69
N LYS A 133 18.82 -9.20 -7.84
CA LYS A 133 18.24 -9.61 -9.14
C LYS A 133 18.17 -11.12 -9.22
N ILE A 134 17.09 -11.62 -9.81
CA ILE A 134 16.96 -13.06 -10.06
C ILE A 134 17.61 -13.38 -11.40
N PRO A 135 18.61 -14.26 -11.47
CA PRO A 135 19.27 -14.62 -12.71
C PRO A 135 18.27 -15.08 -13.78
N GLY A 136 18.39 -14.53 -14.99
CA GLY A 136 17.51 -14.84 -16.10
C GLY A 136 16.12 -14.20 -16.07
N LYS A 137 15.85 -13.31 -15.11
CA LYS A 137 14.58 -12.56 -15.02
C LYS A 137 14.86 -11.07 -14.90
N GLU A 138 14.79 -10.35 -16.02
CA GLU A 138 15.20 -8.94 -16.07
C GLU A 138 14.45 -8.02 -15.10
N ASN A 139 13.16 -8.27 -14.88
CA ASN A 139 12.27 -7.39 -14.10
C ASN A 139 11.83 -7.98 -12.76
N ARG A 140 12.52 -9.04 -12.28
CA ARG A 140 12.17 -9.66 -11.01
C ARG A 140 13.30 -9.62 -10.02
N VAL A 141 12.93 -9.38 -8.77
CA VAL A 141 13.86 -9.31 -7.65
C VAL A 141 13.42 -10.23 -6.52
N LYS A 142 14.40 -10.76 -5.83
CA LYS A 142 14.22 -11.44 -4.57
C LYS A 142 14.49 -10.44 -3.46
N VAL A 143 13.56 -10.34 -2.53
CA VAL A 143 13.69 -9.45 -1.36
C VAL A 143 14.47 -10.18 -0.26
N LEU A 144 15.50 -9.51 0.27
CA LEU A 144 16.37 -10.01 1.31
C LEU A 144 15.95 -9.49 2.70
N ASP A 145 16.54 -10.05 3.76
CA ASP A 145 16.20 -9.71 5.15
C ASP A 145 16.52 -8.26 5.54
N GLY A 146 17.38 -7.59 4.78
CA GLY A 146 17.66 -6.16 4.96
C GLY A 146 16.50 -5.24 4.56
N TYR A 147 15.58 -5.70 3.72
CA TYR A 147 14.40 -4.94 3.34
C TYR A 147 13.36 -4.98 4.46
N LYS A 148 13.04 -3.81 4.96
CA LYS A 148 11.93 -3.66 5.91
C LYS A 148 10.85 -2.82 5.25
N GLY A 149 9.68 -3.39 5.08
CA GLY A 149 8.53 -2.67 4.55
C GLY A 149 8.27 -1.37 5.30
N ASN A 150 7.73 -0.38 4.62
CA ASN A 150 7.42 0.96 5.14
C ASN A 150 8.62 1.82 5.57
N THR A 151 9.86 1.38 5.36
CA THR A 151 11.07 2.20 5.62
C THR A 151 11.56 2.91 4.36
N HIS A 152 11.04 2.55 3.21
CA HIS A 152 11.38 3.10 1.90
C HIS A 152 10.14 3.72 1.24
N MET A 153 10.35 4.38 0.11
CA MET A 153 9.23 4.96 -0.64
C MET A 153 8.32 3.85 -1.18
N GLY A 154 7.00 4.07 -1.12
CA GLY A 154 6.05 3.09 -1.63
C GLY A 154 6.05 3.01 -3.16
N GLY A 155 6.19 1.83 -3.73
CA GLY A 155 6.18 1.64 -5.18
C GLY A 155 4.90 2.14 -5.85
N TRP A 156 3.76 2.05 -5.14
CA TRP A 156 2.44 2.44 -5.67
C TRP A 156 2.28 3.95 -5.94
N ASN A 157 3.11 4.80 -5.33
CA ASN A 157 2.96 6.26 -5.39
C ASN A 157 4.26 7.01 -5.71
N THR A 158 5.36 6.31 -6.02
CA THR A 158 6.67 6.97 -6.13
C THR A 158 7.04 7.33 -7.57
N GLY A 159 6.61 6.55 -8.54
CA GLY A 159 6.98 6.78 -9.93
C GLY A 159 6.24 5.87 -10.90
N ASN A 160 6.85 5.60 -12.03
CA ASN A 160 6.28 4.75 -13.06
C ASN A 160 6.39 3.26 -12.69
N ASN A 161 5.27 2.64 -12.34
CA ASN A 161 5.24 1.23 -11.96
C ASN A 161 5.64 0.26 -13.07
N TRP A 162 5.67 0.68 -14.34
CA TRP A 162 6.14 -0.17 -15.44
C TRP A 162 7.64 -0.44 -15.42
N ILE A 163 8.42 0.40 -14.74
CA ILE A 163 9.86 0.21 -14.54
C ILE A 163 10.21 -0.26 -13.13
N LEU A 164 9.21 -0.49 -12.29
CA LEU A 164 9.39 -1.07 -10.96
C LEU A 164 9.60 -2.58 -11.08
N TYR A 165 10.61 -3.09 -10.41
CA TYR A 165 10.86 -4.54 -10.35
C TYR A 165 9.79 -5.26 -9.56
N ILE A 166 9.46 -6.45 -10.01
CA ILE A 166 8.42 -7.29 -9.43
C ILE A 166 9.07 -8.24 -8.42
N ASN A 167 8.49 -8.33 -7.23
CA ASN A 167 8.92 -9.31 -6.23
C ASN A 167 8.71 -10.74 -6.78
N GLU A 168 9.62 -11.65 -6.47
CA GLU A 168 9.58 -13.07 -6.89
C GLU A 168 8.27 -13.78 -6.59
N ASN A 169 7.62 -13.39 -5.50
CA ASN A 169 6.39 -14.00 -5.02
C ASN A 169 5.10 -13.46 -5.66
N VAL A 170 5.22 -12.45 -6.53
CA VAL A 170 4.07 -11.96 -7.30
C VAL A 170 3.87 -12.87 -8.50
N THR A 171 2.72 -13.52 -8.56
CA THR A 171 2.34 -14.35 -9.72
C THR A 171 2.03 -13.47 -10.92
N ASP A 172 2.42 -13.91 -12.11
CA ASP A 172 1.98 -13.28 -13.35
C ASP A 172 0.46 -13.45 -13.46
N GLN A 173 -0.26 -12.33 -13.55
CA GLN A 173 -1.69 -12.29 -13.82
C GLN A 173 -1.95 -11.93 -15.26
#